data_234e0080c7e66631dfc103ef341c6142
#
_entry.id   234e0080c7e66631dfc103ef341c6142
#
_cell.length_a   1.000
_cell.length_b   1.000
_cell.length_c   1.000
_cell.angle_alpha   90.00
_cell.angle_beta   90.00
_cell.angle_gamma   90.00
#
_symmetry.space_group_name_H-M   'P 1'
#
loop_
_entity.id
_entity.type
_entity.pdbx_description
1 polymer ?
#
loop_
_entity_poly.entity_id
_entity_poly.type
_entity_poly.pdbx_seq_one_letter_code
_entity_poly.pdbx_strand_id
1 'polypeptide(L)'
;MHSIDTLEVAKQEGRAPWTDVQLETKEFIVYNDSFPVTPGHTLVVPRESNLQNLLRCFNYAMQMGNANVEGEGNEITGFNVGINVGASAGQTVMYPHVHLIFRRENDCEDPTGGVRNVIPGSGNYDK
;
A
#
# COMPACT_ATOMS: atom_id res chain seq x y z
N MET A 1 17.15 -23.16 11.05
CA MET A 1 16.26 -22.78 9.94
C MET A 1 15.21 -21.82 10.46
N HIS A 2 15.07 -20.69 9.81
CA HIS A 2 14.06 -19.70 10.18
C HIS A 2 12.77 -19.99 9.43
N SER A 3 11.66 -20.07 10.15
CA SER A 3 10.37 -20.15 9.51
C SER A 3 10.00 -18.78 8.93
N ILE A 4 9.31 -18.81 7.80
CA ILE A 4 8.79 -17.60 7.17
C ILE A 4 7.66 -17.07 8.07
N ASP A 5 7.66 -15.75 8.34
CA ASP A 5 6.58 -15.10 9.05
C ASP A 5 5.30 -15.11 8.21
N THR A 6 4.18 -15.25 8.86
CA THR A 6 2.87 -15.31 8.21
C THR A 6 1.93 -14.27 8.79
N LEU A 7 0.96 -13.85 7.97
CA LEU A 7 -0.09 -12.94 8.41
C LEU A 7 -0.90 -13.55 9.57
N GLU A 8 -1.17 -14.84 9.50
CA GLU A 8 -1.93 -15.53 10.55
C GLU A 8 -1.22 -15.43 11.90
N VAL A 9 0.09 -15.72 11.94
CA VAL A 9 0.88 -15.62 13.16
C VAL A 9 0.96 -14.17 13.63
N ALA A 10 1.16 -13.24 12.70
CA ALA A 10 1.21 -11.82 13.03
C ALA A 10 -0.10 -11.34 13.68
N LYS A 11 -1.25 -11.80 13.17
CA LYS A 11 -2.55 -11.48 13.78
C LYS A 11 -2.70 -12.09 15.16
N GLN A 12 -2.33 -13.34 15.34
CA GLN A 12 -2.39 -14.02 16.63
C GLN A 12 -1.53 -13.32 17.67
N GLU A 13 -0.40 -12.75 17.26
CA GLU A 13 0.54 -12.05 18.13
C GLU A 13 0.23 -10.55 18.27
N GLY A 14 -0.84 -10.07 17.65
CA GLY A 14 -1.21 -8.66 17.72
C GLY A 14 -0.34 -7.72 16.90
N ARG A 15 0.44 -8.23 15.93
CA ARG A 15 1.34 -7.44 15.10
C ARG A 15 0.73 -6.97 13.79
N ALA A 16 -0.46 -7.44 13.45
CA ALA A 16 -1.16 -7.10 12.21
C ALA A 16 -2.60 -6.67 12.56
N PRO A 17 -2.85 -5.35 12.63
CA PRO A 17 -4.11 -4.83 13.16
C PRO A 17 -5.27 -4.77 12.15
N TRP A 18 -5.02 -5.13 10.89
CA TRP A 18 -6.01 -4.95 9.82
C TRP A 18 -7.18 -5.92 9.97
N THR A 19 -8.39 -5.42 9.76
CA THR A 19 -9.63 -6.20 9.92
C THR A 19 -10.64 -5.98 8.80
N ASP A 20 -10.58 -4.86 8.09
CA ASP A 20 -11.58 -4.50 7.07
C ASP A 20 -11.20 -5.09 5.72
N VAL A 21 -11.66 -6.31 5.45
CA VAL A 21 -11.25 -7.11 4.29
C VAL A 21 -12.07 -6.72 3.05
N GLN A 22 -11.37 -6.41 1.95
CA GLN A 22 -11.98 -6.25 0.62
C GLN A 22 -12.00 -7.57 -0.14
N LEU A 23 -10.91 -8.33 -0.10
CA LEU A 23 -10.72 -9.53 -0.91
C LEU A 23 -9.70 -10.45 -0.24
N GLU A 24 -9.92 -11.74 -0.33
CA GLU A 24 -8.97 -12.75 0.11
C GLU A 24 -8.57 -13.63 -1.07
N THR A 25 -7.27 -13.88 -1.19
CA THR A 25 -6.70 -14.84 -2.15
C THR A 25 -5.82 -15.83 -1.42
N LYS A 26 -5.26 -16.79 -2.15
CA LYS A 26 -4.32 -17.76 -1.56
C LYS A 26 -3.02 -17.12 -1.12
N GLU A 27 -2.60 -16.04 -1.81
CA GLU A 27 -1.29 -15.43 -1.60
C GLU A 27 -1.34 -14.18 -0.75
N PHE A 28 -2.49 -13.49 -0.70
CA PHE A 28 -2.61 -12.22 0.01
C PHE A 28 -4.05 -11.93 0.42
N ILE A 29 -4.19 -10.98 1.35
CA ILE A 29 -5.48 -10.40 1.71
C ILE A 29 -5.43 -8.91 1.41
N VAL A 30 -6.52 -8.38 0.86
CA VAL A 30 -6.68 -6.96 0.55
C VAL A 30 -7.56 -6.33 1.62
N TYR A 31 -7.07 -5.27 2.25
CA TYR A 31 -7.78 -4.55 3.30
C TYR A 31 -8.05 -3.10 2.90
N ASN A 32 -9.12 -2.53 3.42
CA ASN A 32 -9.26 -1.09 3.48
C ASN A 32 -8.40 -0.55 4.62
N ASP A 33 -7.64 0.50 4.36
CA ASP A 33 -6.89 1.18 5.42
C ASP A 33 -7.89 1.88 6.35
N SER A 34 -7.75 1.66 7.67
CA SER A 34 -8.66 2.25 8.66
C SER A 34 -8.44 3.76 8.87
N PHE A 35 -7.29 4.26 8.44
CA PHE A 35 -6.92 5.68 8.51
C PHE A 35 -6.47 6.14 7.13
N PRO A 36 -7.38 6.17 6.15
CA PRO A 36 -7.01 6.38 4.75
C PRO A 36 -6.40 7.76 4.52
N VAL A 37 -5.29 7.78 3.78
CA VAL A 37 -4.64 9.03 3.35
C VAL A 37 -5.53 9.75 2.32
N THR A 38 -6.13 8.96 1.43
CA THR A 38 -7.18 9.41 0.51
C THR A 38 -8.31 8.39 0.51
N PRO A 39 -9.52 8.77 0.07
CA PRO A 39 -10.62 7.80 -0.03
C PRO A 39 -10.25 6.60 -0.89
N GLY A 40 -10.50 5.41 -0.35
CA GLY A 40 -10.19 4.15 -1.04
C GLY A 40 -8.79 3.60 -0.80
N HIS A 41 -8.00 4.22 0.08
CA HIS A 41 -6.67 3.75 0.44
C HIS A 41 -6.70 2.27 0.80
N THR A 42 -5.95 1.47 0.07
CA THR A 42 -5.99 0.01 0.12
C THR A 42 -4.64 -0.53 0.56
N LEU A 43 -4.66 -1.62 1.33
CA LEU A 43 -3.47 -2.36 1.73
C LEU A 43 -3.54 -3.76 1.15
N VAL A 44 -2.46 -4.21 0.52
CA VAL A 44 -2.33 -5.58 0.02
C VAL A 44 -1.27 -6.28 0.86
N VAL A 45 -1.67 -7.33 1.57
CA VAL A 45 -0.87 -7.93 2.64
C VAL A 45 -0.60 -9.39 2.31
N PRO A 46 0.66 -9.80 2.20
CA PRO A 46 0.98 -11.19 1.84
C PRO A 46 0.66 -12.14 3.00
N ARG A 47 0.12 -13.32 2.69
CA ARG A 47 -0.13 -14.33 3.72
C ARG A 47 1.16 -14.91 4.27
N GLU A 48 2.18 -15.04 3.42
CA GLU A 48 3.55 -15.38 3.84
C GLU A 48 4.47 -14.23 3.44
N SER A 49 5.35 -13.82 4.34
CA SER A 49 6.19 -12.63 4.13
C SER A 49 7.43 -12.95 3.30
N ASN A 50 7.26 -13.57 2.14
CA ASN A 50 8.35 -13.82 1.20
C ASN A 50 8.28 -12.84 0.03
N LEU A 51 9.39 -12.71 -0.70
CA LEU A 51 9.50 -11.78 -1.82
C LEU A 51 8.50 -12.10 -2.93
N GLN A 52 8.30 -13.37 -3.23
CA GLN A 52 7.38 -13.78 -4.29
C GLN A 52 5.95 -13.29 -4.00
N ASN A 53 5.48 -13.47 -2.78
CA ASN A 53 4.15 -12.99 -2.39
C ASN A 53 4.07 -11.47 -2.36
N LEU A 54 5.15 -10.79 -1.95
CA LEU A 54 5.20 -9.32 -2.01
C LEU A 54 5.09 -8.83 -3.46
N LEU A 55 5.76 -9.49 -4.39
CA LEU A 55 5.65 -9.13 -5.81
C LEU A 55 4.23 -9.35 -6.33
N ARG A 56 3.53 -10.37 -5.87
CA ARG A 56 2.12 -10.58 -6.19
C ARG A 56 1.25 -9.45 -5.64
N CYS A 57 1.55 -8.97 -4.44
CA CYS A 57 0.86 -7.82 -3.84
C CYS A 57 1.05 -6.56 -4.68
N PHE A 58 2.28 -6.29 -5.12
CA PHE A 58 2.57 -5.15 -6.00
C PHE A 58 1.83 -5.26 -7.32
N ASN A 59 1.84 -6.45 -7.92
CA ASN A 59 1.14 -6.68 -9.19
C ASN A 59 -0.36 -6.41 -9.06
N TYR A 60 -0.98 -6.91 -8.00
CA TYR A 60 -2.40 -6.64 -7.73
C TYR A 60 -2.67 -5.15 -7.57
N ALA A 61 -1.84 -4.47 -6.77
CA ALA A 61 -2.00 -3.03 -6.53
C ALA A 61 -1.89 -2.24 -7.84
N MET A 62 -0.94 -2.58 -8.70
CA MET A 62 -0.78 -1.93 -10.00
C MET A 62 -2.00 -2.17 -10.91
N GLN A 63 -2.50 -3.39 -10.94
CA GLN A 63 -3.69 -3.71 -11.74
C GLN A 63 -4.92 -2.94 -11.27
N MET A 64 -5.13 -2.88 -9.96
CA MET A 64 -6.26 -2.17 -9.38
C MET A 64 -6.14 -0.66 -9.58
N GLY A 65 -4.93 -0.12 -9.44
CA GLY A 65 -4.68 1.28 -9.72
C GLY A 65 -5.05 1.64 -11.14
N ASN A 66 -4.55 0.87 -12.11
CA ASN A 66 -4.83 1.10 -13.52
C ASN A 66 -6.32 0.97 -13.84
N ALA A 67 -7.00 -0.03 -13.28
CA ALA A 67 -8.42 -0.24 -13.53
C ALA A 67 -9.27 0.94 -13.04
N ASN A 68 -8.88 1.56 -11.92
CA ASN A 68 -9.62 2.68 -11.36
C ASN A 68 -9.36 3.99 -12.10
N VAL A 69 -8.16 4.18 -12.63
CA VAL A 69 -7.83 5.39 -13.42
C VAL A 69 -8.51 5.36 -14.78
N GLU A 70 -8.63 4.19 -15.40
CA GLU A 70 -9.20 4.02 -16.74
C GLU A 70 -10.72 4.16 -16.78
N GLY A 71 -11.38 4.14 -15.61
CA GLY A 71 -12.83 4.27 -15.53
C GLY A 71 -13.32 5.60 -16.06
N GLU A 72 -14.30 5.57 -16.99
CA GLU A 72 -14.88 6.76 -17.56
C GLU A 72 -15.65 7.55 -16.50
N GLY A 73 -15.45 8.86 -16.44
CA GLY A 73 -16.09 9.72 -15.46
C GLY A 73 -15.52 9.57 -14.05
N ASN A 74 -14.41 8.87 -13.91
CA ASN A 74 -13.80 8.62 -12.61
C ASN A 74 -13.02 9.83 -12.13
N GLU A 75 -13.20 10.20 -10.88
CA GLU A 75 -12.44 11.29 -10.26
C GLU A 75 -10.99 10.89 -9.95
N ILE A 76 -10.69 9.58 -9.92
CA ILE A 76 -9.34 9.07 -9.68
C ILE A 76 -8.53 9.24 -10.96
N THR A 77 -7.46 10.04 -10.87
CA THR A 77 -6.63 10.39 -12.04
C THR A 77 -5.22 9.83 -11.98
N GLY A 78 -4.85 9.21 -10.86
CA GLY A 78 -3.55 8.60 -10.68
C GLY A 78 -3.54 7.74 -9.42
N PHE A 79 -2.39 7.14 -9.13
CA PHE A 79 -2.22 6.36 -7.90
C PHE A 79 -0.76 6.22 -7.55
N ASN A 80 -0.49 5.98 -6.28
CA ASN A 80 0.83 5.61 -5.78
C ASN A 80 0.77 4.19 -5.22
N VAL A 81 1.81 3.41 -5.46
CA VAL A 81 2.00 2.09 -4.89
C VAL A 81 3.35 2.08 -4.18
N GLY A 82 3.40 1.56 -2.97
CA GLY A 82 4.65 1.52 -2.24
C GLY A 82 4.60 0.67 -0.99
N ILE A 83 5.78 0.41 -0.45
CA ILE A 83 5.97 -0.33 0.79
C ILE A 83 7.01 0.41 1.64
N ASN A 84 6.80 0.43 2.95
CA ASN A 84 7.80 0.92 3.89
C ASN A 84 8.51 -0.28 4.50
N VAL A 85 9.83 -0.29 4.44
CA VAL A 85 10.66 -1.36 5.02
C VAL A 85 11.60 -0.73 6.03
N GLY A 86 11.38 -1.03 7.31
CA GLY A 86 12.19 -0.52 8.41
C GLY A 86 11.64 0.76 9.04
N ALA A 87 11.97 0.97 10.30
CA ALA A 87 11.48 2.12 11.06
C ALA A 87 11.94 3.45 10.46
N SER A 88 13.17 3.51 9.94
CA SER A 88 13.69 4.74 9.33
C SER A 88 13.01 5.09 8.02
N ALA A 89 12.31 4.12 7.40
CA ALA A 89 11.48 4.35 6.22
C ALA A 89 10.01 4.64 6.57
N GLY A 90 9.70 4.74 7.86
CA GLY A 90 8.36 5.07 8.32
C GLY A 90 7.46 3.88 8.59
N GLN A 91 7.99 2.65 8.58
CA GLN A 91 7.19 1.48 8.89
C GLN A 91 6.82 1.48 10.37
N THR A 92 5.51 1.45 10.67
CA THR A 92 4.99 1.41 12.05
C THR A 92 4.38 0.06 12.39
N VAL A 93 3.75 -0.60 11.44
CA VAL A 93 3.28 -1.99 11.56
C VAL A 93 4.32 -2.86 10.88
N MET A 94 5.00 -3.72 11.64
CA MET A 94 6.22 -4.37 11.14
C MET A 94 5.95 -5.57 10.23
N TYR A 95 4.73 -6.08 10.16
CA TYR A 95 4.39 -7.07 9.15
C TYR A 95 4.30 -6.37 7.78
N PRO A 96 4.91 -6.94 6.71
CA PRO A 96 4.97 -6.25 5.41
C PRO A 96 3.60 -6.04 4.79
N HIS A 97 3.40 -4.85 4.20
CA HIS A 97 2.16 -4.51 3.53
C HIS A 97 2.41 -3.47 2.44
N VAL A 98 1.72 -3.63 1.33
CA VAL A 98 1.84 -2.75 0.16
C VAL A 98 0.67 -1.78 0.16
N HIS A 99 0.98 -0.49 0.04
CA HIS A 99 -0.04 0.56 -0.05
C HIS A 99 -0.45 0.79 -1.50
N LEU A 100 -1.74 0.96 -1.72
CA LEU A 100 -2.31 1.51 -2.95
C LEU A 100 -3.08 2.76 -2.56
N ILE A 101 -2.62 3.91 -3.02
CA ILE A 101 -3.20 5.20 -2.68
C ILE A 101 -3.73 5.84 -3.96
N PHE A 102 -5.05 5.98 -4.05
CA PHE A 102 -5.68 6.61 -5.21
C PHE A 102 -5.51 8.13 -5.12
N ARG A 103 -5.16 8.73 -6.27
CA ARG A 103 -4.91 10.16 -6.34
C ARG A 103 -5.98 10.85 -7.17
N ARG A 104 -6.30 12.07 -6.76
CA ARG A 104 -7.29 12.91 -7.42
C ARG A 104 -6.70 14.29 -7.61
N GLU A 105 -7.21 15.04 -8.56
CA GLU A 105 -6.77 16.42 -8.72
C GLU A 105 -7.07 17.20 -7.44
N ASN A 106 -6.14 18.04 -7.02
CA ASN A 106 -6.27 18.89 -5.84
C ASN A 106 -6.38 18.13 -4.50
N ASP A 107 -5.94 16.87 -4.45
CA ASP A 107 -5.93 16.12 -3.19
C ASP A 107 -4.78 16.53 -2.26
N CYS A 108 -3.82 17.28 -2.79
CA CYS A 108 -2.76 17.91 -2.01
C CYS A 108 -2.29 19.17 -2.73
N GLU A 109 -1.51 20.01 -2.03
CA GLU A 109 -1.09 21.30 -2.57
C GLU A 109 -0.15 21.16 -3.77
N ASP A 110 0.85 20.26 -3.66
CA ASP A 110 1.81 20.02 -4.74
C ASP A 110 2.22 18.54 -4.77
N PRO A 111 1.72 17.77 -5.76
CA PRO A 111 2.06 16.35 -5.85
C PRO A 111 3.40 16.06 -6.54
N THR A 112 4.10 17.09 -7.00
CA THR A 112 5.32 16.92 -7.80
C THR A 112 6.32 16.00 -7.10
N GLY A 113 6.82 15.01 -7.83
CA GLY A 113 7.81 14.06 -7.35
C GLY A 113 7.23 12.84 -6.66
N GLY A 114 5.98 12.89 -6.18
CA GLY A 114 5.29 11.76 -5.57
C GLY A 114 6.12 11.04 -4.52
N VAL A 115 6.64 9.85 -4.86
CA VAL A 115 7.43 9.01 -3.96
C VAL A 115 8.64 9.74 -3.36
N ARG A 116 9.19 10.73 -4.06
CA ARG A 116 10.33 11.51 -3.53
C ARG A 116 10.00 12.27 -2.25
N ASN A 117 8.72 12.52 -1.99
CA ASN A 117 8.26 13.21 -0.78
C ASN A 117 8.32 12.35 0.48
N VAL A 118 8.89 11.13 0.39
CA VAL A 118 9.24 10.36 1.59
C VAL A 118 10.23 11.14 2.46
N ILE A 119 11.05 11.99 1.85
CA ILE A 119 11.80 13.03 2.56
C ILE A 119 11.00 14.32 2.35
N PRO A 120 10.37 14.86 3.39
CA PRO A 120 9.49 16.01 3.21
C PRO A 120 10.16 17.17 2.50
N GLY A 121 9.48 17.72 1.50
CA GLY A 121 9.98 18.84 0.72
C GLY A 121 10.94 18.49 -0.40
N SER A 122 11.23 17.21 -0.64
CA SER A 122 12.19 16.76 -1.66
C SER A 122 11.57 16.35 -2.99
N GLY A 123 10.24 16.50 -3.11
CA GLY A 123 9.53 16.09 -4.30
C GLY A 123 9.94 16.86 -5.54
N ASN A 124 9.96 18.19 -5.43
CA ASN A 124 10.27 19.05 -6.58
C ASN A 124 11.77 19.34 -6.63
N TYR A 125 12.47 18.68 -7.54
CA TYR A 125 13.92 18.81 -7.69
C TYR A 125 14.34 19.99 -8.60
N ASP A 126 13.38 20.72 -9.13
CA ASP A 126 13.66 21.93 -9.93
C ASP A 126 13.82 23.20 -9.10
N LYS A 127 13.68 23.05 -7.79
CA LYS A 127 13.90 24.17 -6.86
C LYS A 127 15.35 24.32 -6.48
#